data_caa4c712b37c26e4ee00e38132f8488e
#
_entry.id   caa4c712b37c26e4ee00e38132f8488e
#
_cell.length_a   1.000
_cell.length_b   1.000
_cell.length_c   1.000
_cell.angle_alpha   90.00
_cell.angle_beta   90.00
_cell.angle_gamma   90.00
#
_symmetry.space_group_name_H-M   'P 1'
#
loop_
_entity.id
_entity.type
_entity.pdbx_description
1 polymer ?
#
loop_
_entity_poly.entity_id
_entity_poly.type
_entity_poly.pdbx_seq_one_letter_code
_entity_poly.pdbx_strand_id
1 'polypeptide(L)'
;NVFWKINKKEYNDLDKDHLPNDTHLIVTLGSAGATWAGTKFLPQVVKVFDVCGAGDTFMAALVYEFLKTQNMQKSIDLANRAAAISVTHPGAYYLSQDDIESLYGARNGQDSGKQSGLDAPEITSLAERTYM
;
A
#
# COMPACT_ATOMS: atom_id res chain seq x y z
N ASN A 1 -14.71 -4.72 -15.94
CA ASN A 1 -13.42 -5.23 -15.45
C ASN A 1 -13.50 -5.61 -14.00
N VAL A 2 -12.99 -6.78 -13.67
CA VAL A 2 -12.93 -7.28 -12.30
C VAL A 2 -11.46 -7.42 -11.91
N PHE A 3 -11.09 -6.84 -10.77
CA PHE A 3 -9.76 -6.98 -10.20
C PHE A 3 -9.86 -7.73 -8.88
N TRP A 4 -8.89 -8.59 -8.63
CA TRP A 4 -8.76 -9.29 -7.35
C TRP A 4 -7.60 -8.69 -6.57
N LYS A 5 -7.84 -8.42 -5.30
CA LYS A 5 -6.78 -8.07 -4.36
C LYS A 5 -6.76 -9.14 -3.28
N ILE A 6 -5.64 -9.84 -3.17
CA ILE A 6 -5.46 -10.90 -2.17
C ILE A 6 -4.09 -10.72 -1.51
N ASN A 7 -3.94 -11.26 -0.33
CA ASN A 7 -2.64 -11.26 0.34
C ASN A 7 -1.84 -12.51 -0.05
N LYS A 8 -0.57 -12.55 0.37
CA LYS A 8 0.33 -13.64 0.01
C LYS A 8 -0.15 -14.99 0.54
N LYS A 9 -0.70 -15.01 1.74
CA LYS A 9 -1.23 -16.25 2.32
C LYS A 9 -2.40 -16.77 1.49
N GLU A 10 -3.34 -15.91 1.18
CA GLU A 10 -4.47 -16.26 0.33
C GLU A 10 -4.01 -16.73 -1.05
N TYR A 11 -3.03 -16.05 -1.62
CA TYR A 11 -2.46 -16.45 -2.89
C TYR A 11 -1.88 -17.87 -2.84
N ASN A 12 -1.17 -18.19 -1.76
CA ASN A 12 -0.57 -19.51 -1.59
C ASN A 12 -1.62 -20.60 -1.38
N ASP A 13 -2.73 -20.27 -0.75
CA ASP A 13 -3.80 -21.22 -0.43
C ASP A 13 -4.74 -21.49 -1.60
N LEU A 14 -4.79 -20.58 -2.58
CA LEU A 14 -5.70 -20.70 -3.71
C LEU A 14 -5.13 -21.58 -4.82
N ASP A 15 -6.04 -22.23 -5.52
CA ASP A 15 -5.69 -22.97 -6.72
C ASP A 15 -5.34 -21.98 -7.84
N LYS A 16 -4.14 -22.10 -8.36
CA LYS A 16 -3.61 -21.17 -9.35
C LYS A 16 -4.40 -21.17 -10.66
N ASP A 17 -5.05 -22.30 -10.96
CA ASP A 17 -5.83 -22.41 -12.20
C ASP A 17 -7.10 -21.54 -12.16
N HIS A 18 -7.51 -21.11 -10.98
CA HIS A 18 -8.70 -20.28 -10.80
C HIS A 18 -8.39 -18.80 -10.58
N LEU A 19 -7.11 -18.42 -10.60
CA LEU A 19 -6.74 -17.02 -10.45
C LEU A 19 -6.90 -16.26 -11.75
N PRO A 20 -7.25 -14.97 -11.69
CA PRO A 20 -7.26 -14.15 -12.89
C PRO A 20 -5.83 -13.95 -13.42
N ASN A 21 -5.72 -13.45 -14.64
CA ASN A 21 -4.40 -13.13 -15.17
C ASN A 21 -3.75 -11.97 -14.39
N ASP A 22 -2.46 -11.78 -14.60
CA ASP A 22 -1.65 -10.83 -13.84
C ASP A 22 -2.19 -9.41 -13.87
N THR A 23 -2.80 -9.01 -14.98
CA THR A 23 -3.30 -7.63 -15.11
C THR A 23 -4.56 -7.37 -14.30
N HIS A 24 -5.17 -8.42 -13.74
CA HIS A 24 -6.37 -8.33 -12.92
C HIS A 24 -6.14 -8.83 -11.49
N LEU A 25 -4.88 -9.10 -11.12
CA LEU A 25 -4.55 -9.64 -9.82
C LEU A 25 -3.52 -8.78 -9.10
N ILE A 26 -3.89 -8.31 -7.93
CA ILE A 26 -2.99 -7.59 -7.03
C ILE A 26 -2.74 -8.48 -5.82
N VAL A 27 -1.47 -8.77 -5.55
CA VAL A 27 -1.08 -9.57 -4.38
C VAL A 27 -0.32 -8.68 -3.42
N THR A 28 -0.83 -8.53 -2.21
CA THR A 28 -0.14 -7.78 -1.17
C THR A 28 0.81 -8.70 -0.41
N LEU A 29 1.99 -8.19 -0.09
CA LEU A 29 3.12 -8.95 0.44
C LEU A 29 3.58 -8.43 1.82
N GLY A 30 2.70 -7.76 2.54
CA GLY A 30 3.05 -7.17 3.83
C GLY A 30 4.14 -6.10 3.69
N SER A 31 5.17 -6.20 4.50
CA SER A 31 6.28 -5.24 4.46
C SER A 31 7.06 -5.28 3.16
N ALA A 32 6.84 -6.26 2.30
CA ALA A 32 7.49 -6.34 1.00
C ALA A 32 6.73 -5.62 -0.12
N GLY A 33 5.56 -5.05 0.18
CA GLY A 33 4.80 -4.27 -0.79
C GLY A 33 3.69 -5.04 -1.48
N ALA A 34 3.57 -4.87 -2.77
CA ALA A 34 2.53 -5.52 -3.56
C ALA A 34 3.07 -5.84 -4.96
N THR A 35 2.42 -6.77 -5.64
CA THR A 35 2.72 -7.08 -7.04
C THR A 35 1.48 -6.88 -7.90
N TRP A 36 1.70 -6.44 -9.13
CA TRP A 36 0.67 -6.32 -10.15
C TRP A 36 1.32 -6.36 -11.52
N ALA A 37 0.76 -7.14 -12.42
CA ALA A 37 1.22 -7.23 -13.82
C ALA A 37 2.73 -7.47 -13.94
N GLY A 38 3.28 -8.34 -13.08
CA GLY A 38 4.69 -8.68 -13.08
C GLY A 38 5.60 -7.63 -12.44
N THR A 39 5.05 -6.53 -11.96
CA THR A 39 5.82 -5.46 -11.33
C THR A 39 5.60 -5.48 -9.82
N LYS A 40 6.67 -5.30 -9.07
CA LYS A 40 6.63 -5.19 -7.62
C LYS A 40 6.62 -3.72 -7.20
N PHE A 41 5.68 -3.37 -6.35
CA PHE A 41 5.54 -2.02 -5.81
C PHE A 41 6.00 -2.03 -4.37
N LEU A 42 7.12 -1.35 -4.11
CA LEU A 42 7.71 -1.31 -2.78
C LEU A 42 6.88 -0.42 -1.86
N PRO A 43 6.73 -0.81 -0.59
CA PRO A 43 5.98 -0.01 0.37
C PRO A 43 6.81 1.15 0.85
N GLN A 44 6.14 2.13 1.42
CA GLN A 44 6.83 3.17 2.18
C GLN A 44 7.33 2.57 3.50
N VAL A 45 8.58 2.84 3.84
CA VAL A 45 9.20 2.35 5.07
C VAL A 45 8.75 3.23 6.24
N VAL A 46 8.14 2.62 7.27
CA VAL A 46 7.62 3.35 8.41
C VAL A 46 7.81 2.54 9.70
N LYS A 47 7.72 3.24 10.83
CA LYS A 47 7.70 2.59 12.12
C LYS A 47 6.33 1.97 12.34
N VAL A 48 6.28 0.64 12.40
CA VAL A 48 5.03 -0.09 12.56
C VAL A 48 4.63 -0.10 14.03
N PHE A 49 3.44 0.40 14.32
CA PHE A 49 2.83 0.31 15.64
C PHE A 49 1.86 -0.87 15.71
N ASP A 50 0.97 -0.95 14.73
CA ASP A 50 -0.07 -1.99 14.69
C ASP A 50 -0.43 -2.24 13.22
N VAL A 51 -0.55 -3.52 12.85
CA VAL A 51 -0.92 -3.88 11.47
C VAL A 51 -2.42 -4.02 11.27
N CYS A 52 -3.21 -3.80 12.31
CA CYS A 52 -4.65 -3.97 12.26
C CYS A 52 -5.28 -3.05 11.21
N GLY A 53 -6.05 -3.61 10.29
CA GLY A 53 -6.79 -2.84 9.30
C GLY A 53 -5.96 -2.33 8.13
N ALA A 54 -4.66 -2.63 8.07
CA ALA A 54 -3.81 -2.14 6.99
C ALA A 54 -4.28 -2.61 5.61
N GLY A 55 -4.72 -3.85 5.51
CA GLY A 55 -5.25 -4.39 4.26
C GLY A 55 -6.53 -3.69 3.81
N ASP A 56 -7.38 -3.33 4.75
CA ASP A 56 -8.62 -2.60 4.46
C ASP A 56 -8.31 -1.17 4.01
N THR A 57 -7.36 -0.50 4.65
CA THR A 57 -6.91 0.83 4.25
C THR A 57 -6.30 0.79 2.86
N PHE A 58 -5.48 -0.21 2.59
CA PHE A 58 -4.90 -0.41 1.26
C PHE A 58 -6.01 -0.53 0.22
N MET A 59 -7.00 -1.40 0.46
CA MET A 59 -8.09 -1.62 -0.49
C MET A 59 -8.90 -0.35 -0.72
N ALA A 60 -9.24 0.37 0.34
CA ALA A 60 -10.02 1.60 0.22
C ALA A 60 -9.29 2.65 -0.62
N ALA A 61 -8.01 2.85 -0.36
CA ALA A 61 -7.20 3.82 -1.11
C ALA A 61 -7.02 3.39 -2.57
N LEU A 62 -6.81 2.10 -2.80
CA LEU A 62 -6.68 1.53 -4.13
C LEU A 62 -7.92 1.82 -4.98
N VAL A 63 -9.09 1.49 -4.45
CA VAL A 63 -10.35 1.67 -5.16
C VAL A 63 -10.62 3.14 -5.41
N TYR A 64 -10.42 3.97 -4.41
CA TYR A 64 -10.64 5.41 -4.54
C TYR A 64 -9.81 6.01 -5.67
N GLU A 65 -8.52 5.73 -5.66
CA GLU A 65 -7.62 6.28 -6.67
C GLU A 65 -7.88 5.69 -8.05
N PHE A 66 -8.19 4.40 -8.13
CA PHE A 66 -8.47 3.77 -9.41
C PHE A 66 -9.73 4.32 -10.06
N LEU A 67 -10.79 4.54 -9.30
CA LEU A 67 -12.02 5.13 -9.82
C LEU A 67 -11.78 6.55 -10.34
N LYS A 68 -10.84 7.25 -9.71
CA LYS A 68 -10.52 8.63 -10.07
C LYS A 68 -9.61 8.73 -11.29
N THR A 69 -8.62 7.84 -11.40
CA THR A 69 -7.55 7.99 -12.40
C THR A 69 -7.53 6.90 -13.46
N GLN A 70 -8.17 5.78 -13.21
CA GLN A 70 -8.10 4.57 -14.05
C GLN A 70 -6.66 4.10 -14.27
N ASN A 71 -5.76 4.41 -13.33
CA ASN A 71 -4.35 4.07 -13.42
C ASN A 71 -3.99 3.17 -12.23
N MET A 72 -3.81 1.87 -12.50
CA MET A 72 -3.55 0.90 -11.45
C MET A 72 -2.21 1.14 -10.76
N GLN A 73 -1.20 1.56 -11.49
CA GLN A 73 0.12 1.83 -10.93
C GLN A 73 0.05 2.93 -9.87
N LYS A 74 -0.60 4.04 -10.20
CA LYS A 74 -0.80 5.14 -9.25
C LYS A 74 -1.65 4.71 -8.07
N SER A 75 -2.63 3.86 -8.32
CA SER A 75 -3.54 3.40 -7.28
C SER A 75 -2.83 2.53 -6.25
N ILE A 76 -1.96 1.63 -6.71
CA ILE A 76 -1.17 0.78 -5.81
C ILE A 76 -0.18 1.63 -5.01
N ASP A 77 0.44 2.59 -5.66
CA ASP A 77 1.38 3.50 -5.01
C ASP A 77 0.70 4.27 -3.87
N LEU A 78 -0.46 4.84 -4.14
CA LEU A 78 -1.23 5.54 -3.12
C LEU A 78 -1.66 4.59 -2.01
N ALA A 79 -2.11 3.40 -2.37
CA ALA A 79 -2.56 2.40 -1.41
C ALA A 79 -1.44 1.96 -0.47
N ASN A 80 -0.23 1.78 -0.99
CA ASN A 80 0.94 1.46 -0.15
C ASN A 80 1.21 2.58 0.86
N ARG A 81 1.13 3.82 0.43
CA ARG A 81 1.37 4.96 1.32
C ARG A 81 0.26 5.11 2.36
N ALA A 82 -0.97 4.90 1.97
CA ALA A 82 -2.10 4.95 2.91
C ALA A 82 -1.98 3.85 3.98
N ALA A 83 -1.65 2.63 3.57
CA ALA A 83 -1.46 1.52 4.49
C ALA A 83 -0.30 1.81 5.45
N ALA A 84 0.79 2.41 4.94
CA ALA A 84 1.92 2.80 5.77
C ALA A 84 1.52 3.79 6.87
N ILE A 85 0.66 4.74 6.56
CA ILE A 85 0.14 5.66 7.58
C ILE A 85 -0.67 4.90 8.62
N SER A 86 -1.55 4.01 8.19
CA SER A 86 -2.44 3.30 9.11
C SER A 86 -1.67 2.47 10.14
N VAL A 87 -0.56 1.85 9.76
CA VAL A 87 0.21 0.99 10.68
C VAL A 87 1.03 1.78 11.70
N THR A 88 1.13 3.09 11.56
CA THR A 88 1.80 3.93 12.56
C THR A 88 0.88 4.28 13.74
N HIS A 89 -0.36 3.84 13.71
CA HIS A 89 -1.36 4.13 14.74
C HIS A 89 -1.90 2.83 15.34
N PRO A 90 -2.38 2.86 16.60
CA PRO A 90 -2.95 1.66 17.21
C PRO A 90 -4.33 1.33 16.64
N GLY A 91 -4.59 0.03 16.53
CA GLY A 91 -5.89 -0.47 16.07
C GLY A 91 -6.20 -0.15 14.62
N ALA A 92 -7.45 -0.33 14.25
CA ALA A 92 -7.93 0.06 12.94
C ALA A 92 -8.01 1.58 12.87
N TYR A 93 -7.17 2.18 12.05
CA TYR A 93 -7.04 3.64 11.99
C TYR A 93 -7.73 4.20 10.75
N TYR A 94 -8.54 5.21 10.95
CA TYR A 94 -9.13 5.96 9.84
C TYR A 94 -8.24 7.15 9.51
N LEU A 95 -7.86 7.28 8.24
CA LEU A 95 -7.01 8.38 7.82
C LEU A 95 -7.71 9.72 8.11
N SER A 96 -6.96 10.63 8.70
CA SER A 96 -7.45 11.99 8.93
C SER A 96 -7.39 12.81 7.65
N GLN A 97 -8.02 13.98 7.67
CA GLN A 97 -7.93 14.89 6.53
C GLN A 97 -6.47 15.28 6.24
N ASP A 98 -5.69 15.50 7.30
CA ASP A 98 -4.26 15.82 7.15
C ASP A 98 -3.48 14.67 6.51
N ASP A 99 -3.79 13.42 6.89
CA ASP A 99 -3.18 12.26 6.27
C ASP A 99 -3.47 12.21 4.77
N ILE A 100 -4.73 12.43 4.41
CA ILE A 100 -5.16 12.41 3.01
C ILE A 100 -4.45 13.51 2.22
N GLU A 101 -4.38 14.70 2.77
CA GLU A 101 -3.69 15.81 2.11
C GLU A 101 -2.20 15.53 1.94
N SER A 102 -1.57 14.90 2.92
CA SER A 102 -0.15 14.56 2.81
C SER A 102 0.10 13.54 1.71
N LEU A 103 -0.82 12.60 1.51
CA LEU A 103 -0.70 11.62 0.43
C LEU A 103 -0.69 12.29 -0.93
N TYR A 104 -1.58 13.25 -1.15
CA TYR A 104 -1.66 13.94 -2.43
C TYR A 104 -0.58 15.00 -2.59
N GLY A 105 -0.22 15.68 -1.53
CA GLY A 105 0.89 16.63 -1.54
C GLY A 105 2.21 15.98 -1.92
N ALA A 106 2.50 14.81 -1.35
CA ALA A 106 3.70 14.05 -1.68
C ALA A 106 3.72 13.62 -3.15
N ARG A 107 2.54 13.33 -3.73
CA ARG A 107 2.43 12.92 -5.13
C ARG A 107 2.78 14.01 -6.11
N ASN A 108 2.66 15.24 -5.72
CA ASN A 108 2.99 16.37 -6.59
C ASN A 108 4.49 16.48 -6.85
N GLY A 109 5.30 15.74 -6.11
CA GLY A 109 6.71 15.58 -6.41
C GLY A 109 7.62 16.69 -5.94
N GLN A 110 7.09 17.83 -5.59
CA GLN A 110 7.91 18.96 -5.21
C GLN A 110 8.66 18.76 -3.91
N ASP A 111 8.06 18.04 -3.01
CA ASP A 111 8.59 17.88 -1.66
C ASP A 111 9.24 16.53 -1.43
N SER A 112 9.20 15.65 -2.40
CA SER A 112 9.64 14.28 -2.21
C SER A 112 11.11 14.20 -1.81
N GLY A 113 11.95 15.03 -2.35
CA GLY A 113 13.35 15.02 -2.02
C GLY A 113 13.66 15.41 -0.58
N LYS A 114 12.91 16.35 -0.06
CA LYS A 114 13.06 16.78 1.32
C LYS A 114 12.67 15.70 2.30
N GLN A 115 11.56 15.07 2.03
CA GLN A 115 11.01 14.08 2.94
C GLN A 115 11.83 12.83 3.01
N SER A 116 12.32 12.38 1.88
CA SER A 116 13.10 11.17 1.84
C SER A 116 14.41 11.29 2.63
N GLY A 117 14.97 12.47 2.67
CA GLY A 117 16.21 12.70 3.44
C GLY A 117 15.98 12.73 4.94
N LEU A 118 14.76 13.06 5.36
CA LEU A 118 14.48 13.21 6.78
C LEU A 118 14.21 11.88 7.47
N ASP A 119 13.45 11.04 6.82
CA ASP A 119 12.82 9.94 7.53
C ASP A 119 13.46 8.60 7.26
N ALA A 120 14.12 8.44 6.13
CA ALA A 120 14.60 7.15 5.69
C ALA A 120 15.55 6.45 6.68
N PRO A 121 16.54 7.12 7.28
CA PRO A 121 17.47 6.42 8.18
C PRO A 121 16.83 5.88 9.44
N GLU A 122 15.87 6.58 9.97
CA GLU A 122 15.22 6.15 11.21
C GLU A 122 14.20 5.05 10.94
N ILE A 123 13.46 5.18 9.87
CA ILE A 123 12.37 4.28 9.57
C ILE A 123 12.90 2.93 9.11
N THR A 124 13.97 2.92 8.36
CA THR A 124 14.51 1.69 7.77
C THR A 124 14.80 0.61 8.82
N SER A 125 15.33 1.01 9.95
CA SER A 125 15.67 0.05 11.00
C SER A 125 14.46 -0.58 11.65
N LEU A 126 13.30 -0.01 11.46
CA LEU A 126 12.08 -0.42 12.14
C LEU A 126 11.07 -1.10 11.24
N ALA A 127 11.29 -1.06 9.95
CA ALA A 127 10.30 -1.52 8.98
C ALA A 127 10.45 -3.00 8.65
N GLU A 128 10.55 -3.82 9.64
CA GLU A 128 10.75 -5.26 9.41
C GLU A 128 9.46 -6.08 9.50
N ARG A 129 8.38 -5.46 9.88
CA ARG A 129 7.16 -6.21 10.17
C ARG A 129 6.21 -6.19 9.01
N THR A 130 5.54 -7.31 8.84
CA THR A 130 4.47 -7.45 7.87
C THR A 130 3.24 -6.68 8.33
N TYR A 131 2.69 -5.84 7.46
CA TYR A 131 1.53 -5.04 7.81
C TYR A 131 0.40 -5.07 6.76
N MET A 132 0.53 -5.85 5.71
CA MET A 132 -0.56 -5.98 4.73
C MET A 132 -1.04 -7.40 4.57
#